data_de776fd601f2051616ecf4c9ed279d3d
#
_entry.id   de776fd601f2051616ecf4c9ed279d3d
#
_cell.length_a   1.000
_cell.length_b   1.000
_cell.length_c   1.000
_cell.angle_alpha   90.00
_cell.angle_beta   90.00
_cell.angle_gamma   90.00
#
_symmetry.space_group_name_H-M   'P 1'
#
loop_
_entity.id
_entity.type
_entity.pdbx_description
1 polymer ?
#
loop_
_entity_poly.entity_id
_entity_poly.type
_entity_poly.pdbx_seq_one_letter_code
_entity_poly.pdbx_strand_id
1 'polypeptide(L)'
;PLYFVMENVPNLLTAENGYFKNEITTLFKDMGYIVNADVLCAANYGVPQNRNRAFIIGKKGGQVPVDMPIKENAITTIWDAISDLNYLDSGEGANEQEYLNEPMSEYQKRMRAGSTKLFGHVATNHSEVALNRMRMIPPKGGKECLPPEQLTKSIYSGTWERMDADDVSVTITTRF
;
A
#
# COMPACT_ATOMS: atom_id res chain seq x y z
N PRO A 1 26.02 -6.63 -12.83
CA PRO A 1 25.99 -6.58 -11.36
C PRO A 1 26.03 -8.00 -10.76
N LEU A 2 26.46 -8.12 -9.50
CA LEU A 2 26.45 -9.39 -8.80
C LEU A 2 25.03 -9.82 -8.37
N TYR A 3 24.20 -8.84 -8.05
CA TYR A 3 22.78 -9.02 -7.72
C TYR A 3 21.93 -8.07 -8.53
N PHE A 4 20.69 -8.49 -8.78
CA PHE A 4 19.62 -7.59 -9.24
C PHE A 4 18.31 -7.88 -8.52
N VAL A 5 17.46 -6.87 -8.41
CA VAL A 5 16.06 -6.99 -7.99
C VAL A 5 15.21 -6.29 -9.04
N MET A 6 14.20 -6.98 -9.53
CA MET A 6 13.19 -6.46 -10.46
C MET A 6 11.83 -6.52 -9.78
N GLU A 7 11.12 -5.40 -9.75
CA GLU A 7 9.75 -5.30 -9.22
C GLU A 7 8.77 -4.99 -10.34
N ASN A 8 7.59 -5.60 -10.29
CA ASN A 8 6.51 -5.34 -11.24
C ASN A 8 5.14 -5.71 -10.64
N VAL A 9 4.08 -5.51 -11.41
CA VAL A 9 2.73 -5.99 -11.04
C VAL A 9 2.68 -7.53 -11.03
N PRO A 10 1.84 -8.15 -10.16
CA PRO A 10 1.75 -9.61 -10.05
C PRO A 10 1.49 -10.32 -11.36
N ASN A 11 0.71 -9.69 -12.25
CA ASN A 11 0.32 -10.26 -13.54
C ASN A 11 1.53 -10.58 -14.45
N LEU A 12 2.69 -9.95 -14.23
CA LEU A 12 3.92 -10.29 -14.96
C LEU A 12 4.32 -11.76 -14.80
N LEU A 13 4.05 -12.35 -13.61
CA LEU A 13 4.41 -13.75 -13.34
C LEU A 13 3.34 -14.75 -13.79
N THR A 14 2.09 -14.32 -14.01
CA THR A 14 0.94 -15.20 -14.27
C THR A 14 0.34 -15.06 -15.67
N ALA A 15 0.51 -13.90 -16.31
CA ALA A 15 -0.02 -13.65 -17.66
C ALA A 15 0.49 -14.68 -18.67
N GLU A 16 -0.35 -14.99 -19.64
CA GLU A 16 -0.07 -15.96 -20.73
C GLU A 16 0.47 -17.29 -20.16
N ASN A 17 -0.18 -17.81 -19.10
CA ASN A 17 0.24 -19.05 -18.40
C ASN A 17 1.71 -19.02 -17.94
N GLY A 18 2.19 -17.83 -17.52
CA GLY A 18 3.55 -17.65 -17.03
C GLY A 18 4.62 -17.48 -18.12
N TYR A 19 4.23 -17.24 -19.35
CA TYR A 19 5.15 -17.03 -20.47
C TYR A 19 6.21 -15.98 -20.15
N PHE A 20 5.80 -14.79 -19.71
CA PHE A 20 6.74 -13.70 -19.41
C PHE A 20 7.70 -14.04 -18.26
N LYS A 21 7.22 -14.74 -17.22
CA LYS A 21 8.07 -15.24 -16.14
C LYS A 21 9.17 -16.16 -16.70
N ASN A 22 8.78 -17.09 -17.56
CA ASN A 22 9.71 -18.06 -18.14
C ASN A 22 10.75 -17.40 -19.04
N GLU A 23 10.32 -16.48 -19.91
CA GLU A 23 11.24 -15.71 -20.77
C GLU A 23 12.26 -14.91 -19.97
N ILE A 24 11.79 -14.13 -18.96
CA ILE A 24 12.66 -13.32 -18.12
C ILE A 24 13.64 -14.19 -17.34
N THR A 25 13.16 -15.27 -16.74
CA THR A 25 14.04 -16.16 -15.94
C THR A 25 15.04 -16.89 -16.82
N THR A 26 14.68 -17.29 -18.03
CA THR A 26 15.60 -17.93 -18.99
C THR A 26 16.67 -16.94 -19.43
N LEU A 27 16.29 -15.73 -19.82
CA LEU A 27 17.23 -14.66 -20.21
C LEU A 27 18.30 -14.42 -19.13
N PHE A 28 17.87 -14.27 -17.86
CA PHE A 28 18.82 -14.06 -16.78
C PHE A 28 19.67 -15.29 -16.45
N LYS A 29 19.13 -16.51 -16.60
CA LYS A 29 19.90 -17.76 -16.48
C LYS A 29 20.99 -17.83 -17.53
N ASP A 30 20.71 -17.50 -18.79
CA ASP A 30 21.67 -17.47 -19.88
C ASP A 30 22.80 -16.45 -19.62
N MET A 31 22.50 -15.37 -18.89
CA MET A 31 23.49 -14.41 -18.42
C MET A 31 24.29 -14.87 -17.19
N GLY A 32 24.05 -16.08 -16.68
CA GLY A 32 24.74 -16.69 -15.55
C GLY A 32 24.16 -16.31 -14.17
N TYR A 33 22.90 -15.88 -14.11
CA TYR A 33 22.21 -15.66 -12.84
C TYR A 33 21.39 -16.86 -12.40
N ILE A 34 21.37 -17.09 -11.08
CA ILE A 34 20.35 -17.93 -10.44
C ILE A 34 19.24 -17.01 -9.97
N VAL A 35 18.01 -17.32 -10.39
CA VAL A 35 16.85 -16.44 -10.25
C VAL A 35 15.80 -17.07 -9.35
N ASN A 36 15.26 -16.27 -8.42
CA ASN A 36 14.06 -16.58 -7.65
C ASN A 36 12.97 -15.55 -7.98
N ALA A 37 11.70 -15.98 -8.06
CA ALA A 37 10.59 -15.10 -8.43
C ALA A 37 9.34 -15.47 -7.64
N ASP A 38 8.74 -14.49 -6.96
CA ASP A 38 7.51 -14.67 -6.17
C ASP A 38 6.68 -13.38 -6.16
N VAL A 39 5.41 -13.51 -5.72
CA VAL A 39 4.52 -12.38 -5.46
C VAL A 39 4.52 -12.11 -3.95
N LEU A 40 4.97 -10.92 -3.56
CA LEU A 40 5.01 -10.50 -2.17
C LEU A 40 3.89 -9.50 -1.90
N CYS A 41 3.19 -9.67 -0.75
CA CYS A 41 2.23 -8.70 -0.24
C CYS A 41 2.91 -7.82 0.80
N ALA A 42 2.89 -6.50 0.61
CA ALA A 42 3.54 -5.53 1.48
C ALA A 42 3.09 -5.65 2.95
N ALA A 43 1.82 -5.99 3.19
CA ALA A 43 1.29 -6.20 4.54
C ALA A 43 2.04 -7.29 5.33
N ASN A 44 2.57 -8.31 4.66
CA ASN A 44 3.34 -9.38 5.30
C ASN A 44 4.75 -8.95 5.72
N TYR A 45 5.14 -7.69 5.46
CA TYR A 45 6.47 -7.14 5.72
C TYR A 45 6.39 -5.81 6.48
N GLY A 46 5.36 -5.67 7.33
CA GLY A 46 5.19 -4.52 8.24
C GLY A 46 4.72 -3.23 7.56
N VAL A 47 4.27 -3.28 6.31
CA VAL A 47 3.67 -2.13 5.62
C VAL A 47 2.15 -2.18 5.80
N PRO A 48 1.48 -1.12 6.29
CA PRO A 48 0.04 -1.13 6.56
C PRO A 48 -0.81 -1.01 5.28
N GLN A 49 -0.44 -1.78 4.24
CA GLN A 49 -1.09 -1.74 2.93
C GLN A 49 -1.15 -3.11 2.26
N ASN A 50 -2.33 -3.50 1.79
CA ASN A 50 -2.51 -4.67 0.95
C ASN A 50 -2.07 -4.35 -0.49
N ARG A 51 -0.77 -4.51 -0.75
CA ARG A 51 -0.14 -4.24 -2.04
C ARG A 51 0.70 -5.43 -2.49
N ASN A 52 0.19 -6.13 -3.49
CA ASN A 52 0.87 -7.27 -4.09
C ASN A 52 1.79 -6.81 -5.22
N ARG A 53 3.04 -7.31 -5.22
CA ARG A 53 4.04 -7.05 -6.26
C ARG A 53 4.82 -8.30 -6.58
N ALA A 54 5.11 -8.48 -7.86
CA ALA A 54 6.03 -9.49 -8.35
C ALA A 54 7.47 -9.04 -8.09
N PHE A 55 8.27 -9.91 -7.48
CA PHE A 55 9.70 -9.71 -7.32
C PHE A 55 10.45 -10.81 -8.03
N ILE A 56 11.46 -10.43 -8.81
CA ILE A 56 12.42 -11.33 -9.42
C ILE A 56 13.79 -10.91 -8.90
N ILE A 57 14.44 -11.81 -8.18
CA ILE A 57 15.77 -11.57 -7.58
C ILE A 57 16.77 -12.51 -8.24
N GLY A 58 17.90 -11.98 -8.69
CA GLY A 58 18.97 -12.77 -9.29
C GLY A 58 20.32 -12.52 -8.64
N LYS A 59 21.10 -13.62 -8.49
CA LYS A 59 22.49 -13.61 -8.06
C LYS A 59 23.35 -14.22 -9.14
N LYS A 60 24.42 -13.53 -9.54
CA LYS A 60 25.35 -14.02 -10.55
C LYS A 60 26.31 -15.04 -9.94
N GLY A 61 26.33 -16.22 -10.54
CA GLY A 61 27.13 -17.35 -10.02
C GLY A 61 26.55 -17.99 -8.76
N GLY A 62 27.14 -19.09 -8.33
CA GLY A 62 26.69 -19.90 -7.21
C GLY A 62 25.76 -21.04 -7.62
N GLN A 63 25.22 -21.75 -6.63
CA GLN A 63 24.34 -22.93 -6.87
C GLN A 63 22.98 -22.79 -6.21
N VAL A 64 22.78 -21.77 -5.36
CA VAL A 64 21.55 -21.57 -4.59
C VAL A 64 20.99 -20.16 -4.89
N PRO A 65 19.68 -20.06 -5.17
CA PRO A 65 19.04 -18.76 -5.37
C PRO A 65 19.04 -17.93 -4.08
N VAL A 66 18.81 -16.63 -4.21
CA VAL A 66 18.59 -15.75 -3.06
C VAL A 66 17.19 -16.03 -2.52
N ASP A 67 17.07 -16.21 -1.21
CA ASP A 67 15.78 -16.39 -0.55
C ASP A 67 14.96 -15.09 -0.60
N MET A 68 13.64 -15.24 -0.66
CA MET A 68 12.73 -14.12 -0.44
C MET A 68 12.78 -13.67 1.02
N PRO A 69 12.47 -12.39 1.31
CA PRO A 69 12.43 -11.89 2.69
C PRO A 69 11.52 -12.74 3.59
N ILE A 70 11.87 -12.83 4.86
CA ILE A 70 11.05 -13.52 5.87
C ILE A 70 9.86 -12.61 6.21
N LYS A 71 8.66 -13.18 6.22
CA LYS A 71 7.44 -12.45 6.59
C LYS A 71 7.46 -12.10 8.08
N GLU A 72 6.89 -10.95 8.42
CA GLU A 72 6.65 -10.57 9.82
C GLU A 72 5.49 -11.38 10.42
N ASN A 73 5.53 -11.60 11.74
CA ASN A 73 4.51 -12.37 12.44
C ASN A 73 3.24 -11.57 12.75
N ALA A 74 3.31 -10.25 12.71
CA ALA A 74 2.21 -9.35 13.01
C ALA A 74 1.90 -8.44 11.82
N ILE A 75 0.61 -8.16 11.64
CA ILE A 75 0.11 -7.20 10.65
C ILE A 75 0.08 -5.81 11.31
N THR A 76 0.61 -4.81 10.61
CA THR A 76 0.46 -3.40 10.98
C THR A 76 -0.84 -2.86 10.40
N THR A 77 -1.75 -2.39 11.24
CA THR A 77 -3.05 -1.85 10.83
C THR A 77 -2.96 -0.37 10.42
N ILE A 78 -4.05 0.17 9.85
CA ILE A 78 -4.18 1.61 9.60
C ILE A 78 -4.08 2.38 10.92
N TRP A 79 -4.73 1.86 11.99
CA TRP A 79 -4.64 2.48 13.32
C TRP A 79 -3.19 2.54 13.84
N ASP A 80 -2.46 1.44 13.72
CA ASP A 80 -1.04 1.40 14.11
C ASP A 80 -0.19 2.39 13.31
N ALA A 81 -0.61 2.74 12.10
CA ALA A 81 0.18 3.58 11.21
C ALA A 81 -0.05 5.08 11.39
N ILE A 82 -1.30 5.52 11.61
CA ILE A 82 -1.68 6.93 11.51
C ILE A 82 -2.49 7.49 12.68
N SER A 83 -2.77 6.70 13.73
CA SER A 83 -3.60 7.17 14.86
C SER A 83 -2.97 8.30 15.68
N ASP A 84 -1.67 8.53 15.57
CA ASP A 84 -0.95 9.64 16.19
C ASP A 84 -0.95 10.93 15.36
N LEU A 85 -1.43 10.88 14.11
CA LEU A 85 -1.53 12.08 13.28
C LEU A 85 -2.68 12.98 13.76
N ASN A 86 -2.52 14.28 13.52
CA ASN A 86 -3.54 15.26 13.87
C ASN A 86 -4.83 14.95 13.09
N TYR A 87 -5.97 14.93 13.77
CA TYR A 87 -7.25 14.81 13.10
C TYR A 87 -7.51 16.07 12.25
N LEU A 88 -8.01 15.89 11.04
CA LEU A 88 -8.33 16.96 10.10
C LEU A 88 -9.76 16.83 9.59
N ASP A 89 -10.50 17.91 9.64
CA ASP A 89 -11.73 18.05 8.87
C ASP A 89 -11.41 18.45 7.41
N SER A 90 -12.45 18.41 6.57
CA SER A 90 -12.31 18.76 5.14
C SER A 90 -11.72 20.15 4.94
N GLY A 91 -10.62 20.25 4.21
CA GLY A 91 -9.92 21.51 3.92
C GLY A 91 -8.97 22.00 5.01
N GLU A 92 -8.82 21.26 6.11
CA GLU A 92 -7.89 21.60 7.18
C GLU A 92 -6.48 21.06 6.95
N GLY A 93 -5.57 21.46 7.84
CA GLY A 93 -4.17 21.06 7.85
C GLY A 93 -3.23 22.09 7.28
N ALA A 94 -1.95 21.76 7.26
CA ALA A 94 -0.88 22.61 6.73
C ALA A 94 0.25 21.78 6.14
N ASN A 95 1.04 22.40 5.24
CA ASN A 95 2.20 21.75 4.67
C ASN A 95 3.30 21.46 5.71
N GLU A 96 3.33 22.21 6.80
CA GLU A 96 4.22 22.00 7.94
C GLU A 96 3.45 22.32 9.22
N GLN A 97 3.48 21.38 10.19
CA GLN A 97 2.82 21.55 11.50
C GLN A 97 3.49 20.67 12.55
N GLU A 98 3.25 20.97 13.82
CA GLU A 98 3.71 20.15 14.94
C GLU A 98 2.86 18.88 15.08
N TYR A 99 3.46 17.81 15.60
CA TYR A 99 2.69 16.67 16.07
C TYR A 99 1.95 17.04 17.35
N LEU A 100 0.65 16.77 17.41
CA LEU A 100 -0.18 17.02 18.60
C LEU A 100 -0.26 15.82 19.54
N ASN A 101 0.02 14.63 19.03
CA ASN A 101 -0.07 13.39 19.78
C ASN A 101 1.29 12.67 19.83
N GLU A 102 1.53 11.94 20.91
CA GLU A 102 2.66 11.04 21.03
C GLU A 102 2.42 9.75 20.19
N PRO A 103 3.49 9.10 19.69
CA PRO A 103 3.35 7.85 18.96
C PRO A 103 2.83 6.74 19.89
N MET A 104 1.75 6.05 19.48
CA MET A 104 1.06 5.02 20.24
C MET A 104 1.47 3.60 19.88
N SER A 105 2.08 3.41 18.70
CA SER A 105 2.55 2.11 18.20
C SER A 105 4.05 2.09 17.94
N GLU A 106 4.64 0.90 17.89
CA GLU A 106 6.05 0.74 17.48
C GLU A 106 6.28 1.16 16.03
N TYR A 107 5.28 1.00 15.17
CA TYR A 107 5.34 1.48 13.79
C TYR A 107 5.47 3.01 13.75
N GLN A 108 4.63 3.74 14.49
CA GLN A 108 4.67 5.21 14.58
C GLN A 108 5.99 5.70 15.15
N LYS A 109 6.51 5.09 16.22
CA LYS A 109 7.82 5.40 16.78
C LYS A 109 8.93 5.27 15.74
N ARG A 110 8.91 4.17 14.97
CA ARG A 110 9.88 3.92 13.90
C ARG A 110 9.76 4.95 12.77
N MET A 111 8.54 5.27 12.33
CA MET A 111 8.30 6.22 11.23
C MET A 111 8.63 7.66 11.62
N ARG A 112 8.46 8.02 12.89
CA ARG A 112 8.79 9.35 13.42
C ARG A 112 10.25 9.50 13.85
N ALA A 113 11.05 8.44 13.78
CA ALA A 113 12.47 8.51 14.16
C ALA A 113 13.20 9.58 13.33
N GLY A 114 13.72 10.62 14.01
CA GLY A 114 14.37 11.77 13.37
C GLY A 114 13.43 12.82 12.77
N SER A 115 12.09 12.65 12.87
CA SER A 115 11.11 13.66 12.46
C SER A 115 10.61 14.45 13.66
N THR A 116 10.72 15.79 13.59
CA THR A 116 10.21 16.71 14.62
C THR A 116 8.91 17.38 14.23
N LYS A 117 8.55 17.30 12.93
CA LYS A 117 7.36 17.97 12.37
C LYS A 117 6.64 17.06 11.40
N LEU A 118 5.35 17.32 11.23
CA LEU A 118 4.47 16.68 10.29
C LEU A 118 4.41 17.51 9.00
N PHE A 119 4.68 16.88 7.86
CA PHE A 119 4.71 17.54 6.55
C PHE A 119 3.63 17.00 5.61
N GLY A 120 3.06 17.89 4.77
CA GLY A 120 2.10 17.51 3.74
C GLY A 120 0.77 16.98 4.29
N HIS A 121 0.48 17.22 5.55
CA HIS A 121 -0.74 16.73 6.20
C HIS A 121 -1.86 17.76 6.02
N VAL A 122 -2.50 17.70 4.85
CA VAL A 122 -3.56 18.62 4.41
C VAL A 122 -4.73 17.82 3.88
N ALA A 123 -5.92 18.05 4.43
CA ALA A 123 -7.14 17.40 3.96
C ALA A 123 -7.66 18.07 2.68
N THR A 124 -8.13 17.26 1.74
CA THR A 124 -8.83 17.76 0.55
C THR A 124 -10.09 18.51 0.96
N ASN A 125 -10.34 19.64 0.33
CA ASN A 125 -11.58 20.40 0.55
C ASN A 125 -12.71 19.78 -0.28
N HIS A 126 -13.66 19.15 0.39
CA HIS A 126 -14.80 18.48 -0.21
C HIS A 126 -16.06 19.32 -0.14
N SER A 127 -16.95 19.18 -1.14
CA SER A 127 -18.29 19.79 -1.10
C SER A 127 -19.16 19.12 -0.02
N GLU A 128 -20.14 19.85 0.51
CA GLU A 128 -21.12 19.30 1.46
C GLU A 128 -21.85 18.04 0.94
N VAL A 129 -22.10 17.98 -0.35
CA VAL A 129 -22.69 16.79 -0.99
C VAL A 129 -21.77 15.57 -0.85
N ALA A 130 -20.46 15.77 -1.06
CA ALA A 130 -19.49 14.70 -0.90
C ALA A 130 -19.33 14.27 0.57
N LEU A 131 -19.27 15.25 1.49
CA LEU A 131 -19.17 14.97 2.93
C LEU A 131 -20.39 14.20 3.45
N ASN A 132 -21.60 14.59 3.01
CA ASN A 132 -22.82 13.87 3.40
C ASN A 132 -22.81 12.42 2.91
N ARG A 133 -22.31 12.14 1.69
CA ARG A 133 -22.15 10.78 1.19
C ARG A 133 -21.14 10.00 2.02
N MET A 134 -19.98 10.60 2.32
CA MET A 134 -18.94 9.95 3.14
C MET A 134 -19.46 9.57 4.53
N ARG A 135 -20.29 10.42 5.17
CA ARG A 135 -20.90 10.14 6.47
C ARG A 135 -21.86 8.94 6.47
N MET A 136 -22.48 8.64 5.32
CA MET A 136 -23.39 7.50 5.17
C MET A 136 -22.66 6.16 4.99
N ILE A 137 -21.39 6.16 4.64
CA ILE A 137 -20.62 4.96 4.36
C ILE A 137 -19.97 4.46 5.67
N PRO A 138 -20.36 3.26 6.16
CA PRO A 138 -19.76 2.68 7.35
C PRO A 138 -18.32 2.17 7.07
N PRO A 139 -17.50 1.89 8.10
CA PRO A 139 -16.25 1.17 7.92
C PRO A 139 -16.45 -0.12 7.11
N LYS A 140 -15.53 -0.43 6.20
CA LYS A 140 -15.61 -1.52 5.20
C LYS A 140 -16.73 -1.38 4.16
N GLY A 141 -17.54 -0.34 4.24
CA GLY A 141 -18.58 -0.05 3.24
C GLY A 141 -18.04 0.77 2.07
N GLY A 142 -18.81 0.79 0.99
CA GLY A 142 -18.53 1.54 -0.20
C GLY A 142 -19.80 2.22 -0.75
N LYS A 143 -19.75 2.62 -2.02
CA LYS A 143 -20.87 3.32 -2.68
C LYS A 143 -22.19 2.54 -2.68
N GLU A 144 -22.14 1.23 -2.55
CA GLU A 144 -23.33 0.34 -2.43
C GLU A 144 -24.15 0.61 -1.18
N CYS A 145 -23.56 1.27 -0.17
CA CYS A 145 -24.25 1.71 1.05
C CYS A 145 -25.04 3.01 0.85
N LEU A 146 -24.85 3.70 -0.29
CA LEU A 146 -25.56 4.95 -0.57
C LEU A 146 -26.94 4.70 -1.13
N PRO A 147 -27.96 5.53 -0.76
CA PRO A 147 -29.26 5.51 -1.38
C PRO A 147 -29.16 5.73 -2.91
N PRO A 148 -30.11 5.19 -3.71
CA PRO A 148 -30.06 5.27 -5.18
C PRO A 148 -29.91 6.70 -5.73
N GLU A 149 -30.56 7.68 -5.09
CA GLU A 149 -30.50 9.11 -5.46
C GLU A 149 -29.14 9.76 -5.16
N GLN A 150 -28.33 9.11 -4.33
CA GLN A 150 -27.00 9.58 -3.93
C GLN A 150 -25.87 8.87 -4.68
N LEU A 151 -26.19 7.86 -5.47
CA LEU A 151 -25.18 7.11 -6.22
C LEU A 151 -24.46 8.02 -7.22
N THR A 152 -23.15 7.85 -7.32
CA THR A 152 -22.33 8.56 -8.30
C THR A 152 -22.27 7.78 -9.60
N LYS A 153 -22.14 8.48 -10.73
CA LYS A 153 -21.92 7.86 -12.04
C LYS A 153 -20.50 7.29 -12.22
N SER A 154 -19.63 7.41 -11.20
CA SER A 154 -18.28 6.90 -11.27
C SER A 154 -18.28 5.38 -11.44
N ILE A 155 -17.58 4.90 -12.44
CA ILE A 155 -17.33 3.47 -12.69
C ILE A 155 -16.28 2.89 -11.72
N TYR A 156 -15.53 3.73 -11.02
CA TYR A 156 -14.50 3.33 -10.06
C TYR A 156 -15.14 3.06 -8.69
N SER A 157 -15.24 1.78 -8.32
CA SER A 157 -15.84 1.37 -7.04
C SER A 157 -15.02 1.80 -5.82
N GLY A 158 -13.70 1.71 -5.88
CA GLY A 158 -12.82 2.00 -4.76
C GLY A 158 -12.73 3.47 -4.34
N THR A 159 -13.29 4.43 -5.13
CA THR A 159 -13.25 5.86 -4.81
C THR A 159 -14.08 6.23 -3.56
N TRP A 160 -15.06 5.40 -3.20
CA TRP A 160 -15.99 5.64 -2.09
C TRP A 160 -15.89 4.56 -1.01
N GLU A 161 -14.85 3.78 -0.99
CA GLU A 161 -14.64 2.77 0.04
C GLU A 161 -14.09 3.42 1.31
N ARG A 162 -14.76 3.18 2.45
CA ARG A 162 -14.27 3.59 3.76
C ARG A 162 -13.48 2.46 4.39
N MET A 163 -12.19 2.70 4.58
CA MET A 163 -11.30 1.74 5.22
C MET A 163 -11.66 1.52 6.70
N ASP A 164 -11.33 0.35 7.22
CA ASP A 164 -11.42 0.04 8.64
C ASP A 164 -10.07 0.32 9.30
N ALA A 165 -10.10 0.99 10.45
CA ALA A 165 -8.89 1.33 11.20
C ALA A 165 -8.13 0.09 11.69
N ASP A 166 -8.84 -0.99 11.99
CA ASP A 166 -8.28 -2.25 12.51
C ASP A 166 -7.82 -3.21 11.40
N ASP A 167 -7.82 -2.76 10.15
CA ASP A 167 -7.37 -3.53 8.99
C ASP A 167 -6.20 -2.83 8.28
N VAL A 168 -5.64 -3.47 7.25
CA VAL A 168 -4.65 -2.85 6.37
C VAL A 168 -5.32 -2.00 5.30
N SER A 169 -4.66 -0.95 4.83
CA SER A 169 -5.21 -0.12 3.76
C SER A 169 -5.24 -0.89 2.43
N VAL A 170 -6.16 -0.53 1.56
CA VAL A 170 -6.12 -0.90 0.14
C VAL A 170 -4.92 -0.25 -0.54
N THR A 171 -4.57 -0.71 -1.74
CA THR A 171 -3.52 -0.05 -2.53
C THR A 171 -3.92 1.38 -2.86
N ILE A 172 -3.20 2.36 -2.31
CA ILE A 172 -3.38 3.77 -2.61
C ILE A 172 -2.93 4.03 -4.05
N THR A 173 -3.82 4.58 -4.86
CA THR A 173 -3.57 4.90 -6.27
C THR A 173 -3.37 6.40 -6.45
N THR A 174 -2.91 6.83 -7.62
CA THR A 174 -2.69 8.25 -7.95
C THR A 174 -3.98 9.01 -8.34
N ARG A 175 -5.12 8.34 -8.29
CA ARG A 175 -6.43 8.94 -8.59
C ARG A 175 -7.17 9.17 -7.26
N PHE A 176 -7.08 10.38 -6.78
CA PHE A 176 -7.82 10.90 -5.63
C PHE A 176 -8.87 11.89 -6.13
#